data_cb8c1bf0ef1db2a522f86fdc12883b12
#
_entry.id   cb8c1bf0ef1db2a522f86fdc12883b12
#
_cell.length_a   1.000
_cell.length_b   1.000
_cell.length_c   1.000
_cell.angle_alpha   90.00
_cell.angle_beta   90.00
_cell.angle_gamma   90.00
#
_symmetry.space_group_name_H-M   'P 1'
#
loop_
_entity.id
_entity.type
_entity.pdbx_description
1 polymer ?
#
loop_
_entity_poly.entity_id
_entity_poly.type
_entity_poly.pdbx_seq_one_letter_code
_entity_poly.pdbx_strand_id
1 'polypeptide(L)'
;DARTEMFVGKLSALELSMAQGRAPEVVCLAEDRLMDLRMTRRFKTYENVSEADLVQQIAGEHGLRALADVAGPTWPLAQQWNQSDLAFLRERARRLAAEVWVDGDALHMATRDKRGGNALTLIQGSNLLQVRLRADLAQQRSKVVVGGFDDADQDAIDEDADGSAIAAEAQGNTHGAQVLQRAFG
;
A
#
# COMPACT_ATOMS: atom_id res chain seq x y z
N ASP A 1 -34.57 -10.57 -2.09
CA ASP A 1 -33.32 -10.00 -1.55
C ASP A 1 -32.24 -10.16 -2.60
N ALA A 2 -31.72 -9.06 -3.13
CA ALA A 2 -30.60 -9.09 -4.05
C ALA A 2 -29.35 -9.49 -3.25
N ARG A 3 -28.72 -10.59 -3.62
CA ARG A 3 -27.41 -10.98 -3.06
C ARG A 3 -26.36 -10.09 -3.68
N THR A 4 -25.65 -9.32 -2.87
CA THR A 4 -24.50 -8.53 -3.30
C THR A 4 -23.23 -9.31 -2.94
N GLU A 5 -22.38 -9.57 -3.94
CA GLU A 5 -21.06 -10.13 -3.71
C GLU A 5 -20.23 -9.09 -2.97
N MET A 6 -19.68 -9.46 -1.81
CA MET A 6 -18.88 -8.56 -0.99
C MET A 6 -17.39 -8.85 -1.09
N PHE A 7 -17.03 -10.10 -1.38
CA PHE A 7 -15.63 -10.51 -1.44
C PHE A 7 -15.49 -11.82 -2.21
N VAL A 8 -14.47 -11.90 -3.05
CA VAL A 8 -14.01 -13.12 -3.72
C VAL A 8 -12.55 -13.36 -3.39
N GLY A 9 -12.23 -14.57 -2.92
CA GLY A 9 -10.86 -14.88 -2.52
C GLY A 9 -10.67 -16.37 -2.27
N LYS A 10 -9.44 -16.73 -1.85
CA LYS A 10 -9.05 -18.07 -1.45
C LYS A 10 -9.01 -18.17 0.06
N LEU A 11 -9.46 -19.28 0.62
CA LEU A 11 -9.27 -19.57 2.04
C LEU A 11 -7.77 -19.71 2.32
N SER A 12 -7.26 -18.89 3.23
CA SER A 12 -5.86 -18.91 3.66
C SER A 12 -5.67 -19.60 5.01
N ALA A 13 -6.70 -19.61 5.87
CA ALA A 13 -6.68 -20.34 7.13
C ALA A 13 -8.09 -20.70 7.62
N LEU A 14 -8.14 -21.74 8.45
CA LEU A 14 -9.32 -22.17 9.20
C LEU A 14 -8.93 -22.27 10.67
N GLU A 15 -9.77 -21.71 11.54
CA GLU A 15 -9.63 -21.81 12.98
C GLU A 15 -10.90 -22.42 13.58
N LEU A 16 -10.77 -23.39 14.45
CA LEU A 16 -11.87 -23.95 15.24
C LEU A 16 -11.72 -23.49 16.69
N SER A 17 -12.71 -22.78 17.18
CA SER A 17 -12.79 -22.38 18.59
C SER A 17 -13.89 -23.16 19.29
N MET A 18 -13.53 -23.82 20.38
CA MET A 18 -14.47 -24.53 21.27
C MET A 18 -14.24 -24.09 22.71
N ALA A 19 -15.24 -23.50 23.31
CA ALA A 19 -15.20 -23.07 24.70
C ALA A 19 -16.39 -23.65 25.48
N GLN A 20 -16.18 -23.95 26.76
CA GLN A 20 -17.25 -24.47 27.61
C GLN A 20 -18.42 -23.48 27.69
N GLY A 21 -19.62 -23.96 27.45
CA GLY A 21 -20.84 -23.13 27.49
C GLY A 21 -21.08 -22.26 26.25
N ARG A 22 -20.29 -22.42 25.18
CA ARG A 22 -20.49 -21.76 23.88
C ARG A 22 -20.62 -22.79 22.76
N ALA A 23 -21.35 -22.43 21.71
CA ALA A 23 -21.36 -23.24 20.50
C ALA A 23 -19.98 -23.23 19.85
N PRO A 24 -19.55 -24.33 19.21
CA PRO A 24 -18.34 -24.33 18.38
C PRO A 24 -18.44 -23.28 17.27
N GLU A 25 -17.35 -22.56 17.06
CA GLU A 25 -17.22 -21.54 16.05
C GLU A 25 -16.09 -21.88 15.08
N VAL A 26 -16.35 -21.76 13.79
CA VAL A 26 -15.32 -21.89 12.74
C VAL A 26 -15.08 -20.52 12.14
N VAL A 27 -13.83 -20.05 12.24
CA VAL A 27 -13.38 -18.81 11.60
C VAL A 27 -12.65 -19.16 10.32
N CYS A 28 -13.13 -18.61 9.21
CA CYS A 28 -12.51 -18.76 7.89
C CYS A 28 -11.78 -17.46 7.54
N LEU A 29 -10.46 -17.54 7.34
CA LEU A 29 -9.68 -16.44 6.80
C LEU A 29 -9.55 -16.60 5.29
N ALA A 30 -9.85 -15.55 4.56
CA ALA A 30 -9.75 -15.55 3.10
C ALA A 30 -8.99 -14.32 2.63
N GLU A 31 -8.23 -14.48 1.58
CA GLU A 31 -7.43 -13.43 0.95
C GLU A 31 -7.73 -13.35 -0.55
N ASP A 32 -7.61 -12.17 -1.12
CA ASP A 32 -7.72 -11.94 -2.54
C ASP A 32 -6.51 -12.50 -3.32
N ARG A 33 -6.41 -12.21 -4.60
CA ARG A 33 -5.33 -12.71 -5.46
C ARG A 33 -3.95 -12.15 -5.13
N LEU A 34 -3.83 -11.13 -4.25
CA LEU A 34 -2.52 -10.72 -3.71
C LEU A 34 -1.84 -11.84 -2.91
N MET A 35 -2.63 -12.78 -2.38
CA MET A 35 -2.08 -13.99 -1.75
C MET A 35 -1.13 -14.73 -2.70
N ASP A 36 -1.49 -14.89 -3.97
CA ASP A 36 -0.67 -15.61 -4.95
C ASP A 36 0.71 -14.96 -5.12
N LEU A 37 0.77 -13.61 -5.09
CA LEU A 37 2.00 -12.86 -5.24
C LEU A 37 2.92 -12.93 -4.00
N ARG A 38 2.40 -13.31 -2.84
CA ARG A 38 3.21 -13.38 -1.61
C ARG A 38 3.74 -14.77 -1.27
N MET A 39 3.22 -15.83 -1.90
CA MET A 39 3.50 -17.22 -1.49
C MET A 39 4.90 -17.71 -1.87
N THR A 40 5.53 -17.13 -2.88
CA THR A 40 6.84 -17.56 -3.36
C THR A 40 7.84 -16.42 -3.28
N ARG A 41 9.03 -16.70 -2.74
CA ARG A 41 10.16 -15.78 -2.74
C ARG A 41 11.05 -16.03 -3.94
N ARG A 42 11.61 -14.97 -4.51
CA ARG A 42 12.40 -15.02 -5.73
C ARG A 42 13.71 -14.26 -5.59
N PHE A 43 14.70 -14.70 -6.37
CA PHE A 43 15.86 -13.93 -6.75
C PHE A 43 15.73 -13.63 -8.24
N LYS A 44 15.49 -12.38 -8.59
CA LYS A 44 15.26 -12.00 -9.98
C LYS A 44 15.85 -10.63 -10.26
N THR A 45 16.39 -10.48 -11.45
CA THR A 45 16.95 -9.22 -11.95
C THR A 45 16.10 -8.77 -13.13
N TYR A 46 15.80 -7.49 -13.15
CA TYR A 46 15.09 -6.81 -14.23
C TYR A 46 16.00 -5.70 -14.77
N GLU A 47 16.13 -5.63 -16.08
CA GLU A 47 17.00 -4.67 -16.76
C GLU A 47 16.18 -3.68 -17.57
N ASN A 48 16.58 -2.39 -17.53
CA ASN A 48 15.96 -1.31 -18.28
C ASN A 48 14.43 -1.27 -18.12
N VAL A 49 13.95 -1.26 -16.87
CA VAL A 49 12.53 -1.35 -16.53
C VAL A 49 12.02 -0.12 -15.80
N SER A 50 10.82 0.31 -16.13
CA SER A 50 10.01 1.23 -15.33
C SER A 50 9.21 0.46 -14.27
N GLU A 51 8.59 1.19 -13.34
CA GLU A 51 7.67 0.55 -12.38
C GLU A 51 6.46 -0.10 -13.07
N ALA A 52 5.97 0.51 -14.15
CA ALA A 52 4.88 -0.05 -14.94
C ALA A 52 5.28 -1.38 -15.61
N ASP A 53 6.50 -1.47 -16.14
CA ASP A 53 7.02 -2.72 -16.73
C ASP A 53 7.15 -3.83 -15.68
N LEU A 54 7.60 -3.49 -14.47
CA LEU A 54 7.66 -4.44 -13.36
C LEU A 54 6.29 -4.98 -12.98
N VAL A 55 5.29 -4.09 -12.86
CA VAL A 55 3.91 -4.50 -12.58
C VAL A 55 3.37 -5.37 -13.70
N GLN A 56 3.64 -5.02 -14.96
CA GLN A 56 3.19 -5.79 -16.12
C GLN A 56 3.78 -7.20 -16.16
N GLN A 57 5.09 -7.33 -15.95
CA GLN A 57 5.77 -8.62 -15.94
C GLN A 57 5.25 -9.51 -14.81
N ILE A 58 5.19 -8.98 -13.59
CA ILE A 58 4.74 -9.72 -12.41
C ILE A 58 3.26 -10.09 -12.54
N ALA A 59 2.39 -9.16 -12.97
CA ALA A 59 0.98 -9.48 -13.19
C ALA A 59 0.81 -10.62 -14.20
N GLY A 60 1.55 -10.58 -15.31
CA GLY A 60 1.53 -11.62 -16.33
C GLY A 60 1.92 -13.01 -15.78
N GLU A 61 2.93 -13.09 -14.91
CA GLU A 61 3.36 -14.34 -14.26
C GLU A 61 2.27 -14.95 -13.36
N HIS A 62 1.37 -14.12 -12.85
CA HIS A 62 0.24 -14.54 -12.01
C HIS A 62 -1.11 -14.59 -12.74
N GLY A 63 -1.11 -14.43 -14.07
CA GLY A 63 -2.34 -14.43 -14.87
C GLY A 63 -3.29 -13.28 -14.50
N LEU A 64 -2.71 -12.11 -14.18
CA LEU A 64 -3.42 -10.87 -13.90
C LEU A 64 -3.16 -9.86 -15.02
N ARG A 65 -4.10 -8.95 -15.22
CA ARG A 65 -3.89 -7.76 -16.03
C ARG A 65 -3.16 -6.70 -15.20
N ALA A 66 -2.22 -6.00 -15.78
CA ALA A 66 -1.53 -4.90 -15.12
C ALA A 66 -2.23 -3.57 -15.38
N LEU A 67 -2.44 -2.80 -14.32
CA LEU A 67 -2.92 -1.41 -14.38
C LEU A 67 -2.01 -0.56 -13.49
N ALA A 68 -0.92 -0.05 -14.07
CA ALA A 68 0.04 0.79 -13.37
C ALA A 68 -0.11 2.25 -13.85
N ASP A 69 -0.45 3.14 -12.93
CA ASP A 69 -0.53 4.58 -13.16
C ASP A 69 0.38 5.30 -12.15
N VAL A 70 1.67 5.11 -12.34
CA VAL A 70 2.75 5.70 -11.56
C VAL A 70 3.78 6.32 -12.48
N ALA A 71 4.28 7.47 -12.09
CA ALA A 71 5.43 8.09 -12.73
C ALA A 71 6.70 7.69 -11.97
N GLY A 72 7.78 7.47 -12.72
CA GLY A 72 9.06 7.11 -12.12
C GLY A 72 10.13 6.98 -13.20
N PRO A 73 11.40 6.88 -12.81
CA PRO A 73 12.49 6.67 -13.75
C PRO A 73 12.47 5.27 -14.36
N THR A 74 13.14 5.13 -15.49
CA THR A 74 13.54 3.81 -15.99
C THR A 74 14.82 3.41 -15.27
N TRP A 75 14.78 2.27 -14.63
CA TRP A 75 15.92 1.73 -13.88
C TRP A 75 16.77 0.88 -14.79
N PRO A 76 18.08 1.15 -14.91
CA PRO A 76 19.00 0.25 -15.61
C PRO A 76 18.97 -1.16 -15.04
N LEU A 77 18.84 -1.25 -13.71
CA LEU A 77 18.79 -2.52 -13.00
C LEU A 77 17.85 -2.42 -11.79
N ALA A 78 16.90 -3.32 -11.70
CA ALA A 78 16.09 -3.54 -10.50
C ALA A 78 16.24 -4.99 -10.02
N GLN A 79 16.50 -5.18 -8.74
CA GLN A 79 16.78 -6.50 -8.17
C GLN A 79 15.77 -6.87 -7.10
N GLN A 80 15.20 -8.04 -7.24
CA GLN A 80 14.34 -8.69 -6.24
C GLN A 80 15.19 -9.74 -5.50
N TRP A 81 15.51 -9.45 -4.24
CA TRP A 81 16.39 -10.29 -3.44
C TRP A 81 15.62 -11.03 -2.36
N ASN A 82 15.39 -12.32 -2.57
CA ASN A 82 14.68 -13.17 -1.60
C ASN A 82 13.39 -12.53 -1.07
N GLN A 83 12.67 -11.87 -1.94
CA GLN A 83 11.39 -11.23 -1.65
C GLN A 83 10.27 -11.93 -2.42
N SER A 84 9.05 -11.89 -1.89
CA SER A 84 7.88 -12.23 -2.69
C SER A 84 7.56 -11.10 -3.67
N ASP A 85 6.87 -11.44 -4.75
CA ASP A 85 6.46 -10.45 -5.76
C ASP A 85 5.65 -9.30 -5.13
N LEU A 86 4.75 -9.64 -4.20
CA LEU A 86 3.98 -8.63 -3.45
C LEU A 86 4.88 -7.72 -2.58
N ALA A 87 5.86 -8.30 -1.87
CA ALA A 87 6.76 -7.51 -1.03
C ALA A 87 7.62 -6.57 -1.88
N PHE A 88 8.13 -7.07 -3.01
CA PHE A 88 8.91 -6.29 -3.97
C PHE A 88 8.10 -5.13 -4.54
N LEU A 89 6.90 -5.38 -5.06
CA LEU A 89 6.03 -4.32 -5.60
C LEU A 89 5.63 -3.30 -4.53
N ARG A 90 5.31 -3.74 -3.31
CA ARG A 90 4.96 -2.82 -2.21
C ARG A 90 6.13 -1.95 -1.77
N GLU A 91 7.34 -2.47 -1.77
CA GLU A 91 8.54 -1.68 -1.46
C GLU A 91 8.74 -0.58 -2.50
N ARG A 92 8.60 -0.92 -3.77
CA ARG A 92 8.73 0.05 -4.86
C ARG A 92 7.60 1.08 -4.85
N ALA A 93 6.37 0.65 -4.65
CA ALA A 93 5.21 1.54 -4.55
C ALA A 93 5.38 2.59 -3.43
N ARG A 94 5.93 2.20 -2.26
CA ARG A 94 6.19 3.15 -1.17
C ARG A 94 7.12 4.30 -1.57
N ARG A 95 8.11 4.04 -2.43
CA ARG A 95 9.04 5.07 -2.93
C ARG A 95 8.33 6.13 -3.79
N LEU A 96 7.18 5.78 -4.35
CA LEU A 96 6.37 6.63 -5.22
C LEU A 96 5.08 7.14 -4.54
N ALA A 97 4.94 6.98 -3.22
CA ALA A 97 3.69 7.22 -2.50
C ALA A 97 2.47 6.49 -3.12
N ALA A 98 2.72 5.34 -3.76
CA ALA A 98 1.72 4.52 -4.44
C ALA A 98 1.27 3.34 -3.58
N GLU A 99 0.14 2.77 -3.94
CA GLU A 99 -0.44 1.56 -3.36
C GLU A 99 -0.53 0.44 -4.39
N VAL A 100 -0.53 -0.80 -3.90
CA VAL A 100 -0.70 -2.02 -4.72
C VAL A 100 -1.93 -2.76 -4.24
N TRP A 101 -2.88 -3.03 -5.14
CA TRP A 101 -4.10 -3.78 -4.85
C TRP A 101 -4.55 -4.60 -6.05
N VAL A 102 -5.45 -5.53 -5.82
CA VAL A 102 -6.13 -6.30 -6.87
C VAL A 102 -7.61 -5.95 -6.88
N ASP A 103 -8.17 -5.80 -8.07
CA ASP A 103 -9.59 -5.69 -8.31
C ASP A 103 -9.96 -6.66 -9.43
N GLY A 104 -10.76 -7.67 -9.11
CA GLY A 104 -11.06 -8.77 -10.01
C GLY A 104 -9.80 -9.50 -10.49
N ASP A 105 -9.50 -9.37 -11.77
CA ASP A 105 -8.33 -9.95 -12.44
C ASP A 105 -7.21 -8.93 -12.71
N ALA A 106 -7.34 -7.70 -12.20
CA ALA A 106 -6.39 -6.63 -12.44
C ALA A 106 -5.52 -6.35 -11.20
N LEU A 107 -4.19 -6.33 -11.40
CA LEU A 107 -3.21 -5.85 -10.45
C LEU A 107 -2.96 -4.37 -10.70
N HIS A 108 -3.25 -3.56 -9.71
CA HIS A 108 -3.10 -2.11 -9.76
C HIS A 108 -1.86 -1.66 -9.00
N MET A 109 -1.20 -0.63 -9.51
CA MET A 109 -0.25 0.21 -8.79
C MET A 109 -0.50 1.67 -9.17
N ALA A 110 -0.95 2.47 -8.23
CA ALA A 110 -1.19 3.90 -8.45
C ALA A 110 -1.03 4.70 -7.16
N THR A 111 -0.80 6.00 -7.30
CA THR A 111 -0.83 6.93 -6.16
C THR A 111 -2.25 7.06 -5.60
N ARG A 112 -2.37 7.47 -4.34
CA ARG A 112 -3.67 7.49 -3.64
C ARG A 112 -4.70 8.41 -4.29
N ASP A 113 -4.25 9.54 -4.83
CA ASP A 113 -5.10 10.50 -5.54
C ASP A 113 -5.74 9.90 -6.81
N LYS A 114 -5.10 8.90 -7.42
CA LYS A 114 -5.59 8.18 -8.59
C LYS A 114 -6.43 6.95 -8.27
N ARG A 115 -6.49 6.56 -6.99
CA ARG A 115 -7.36 5.48 -6.54
C ARG A 115 -8.80 5.96 -6.45
N GLY A 116 -9.47 5.96 -7.58
CA GLY A 116 -10.89 6.31 -7.68
C GLY A 116 -11.80 5.32 -6.95
N GLY A 117 -12.99 5.76 -6.64
CA GLY A 117 -14.05 4.94 -6.03
C GLY A 117 -15.25 5.79 -5.68
N ASN A 118 -16.38 5.16 -5.42
CA ASN A 118 -17.57 5.85 -4.93
C ASN A 118 -17.35 6.30 -3.48
N ALA A 119 -17.67 7.56 -3.20
CA ALA A 119 -17.65 8.05 -1.83
C ALA A 119 -18.66 7.28 -0.98
N LEU A 120 -18.20 6.71 0.13
CA LEU A 120 -19.05 6.04 1.11
C LEU A 120 -19.41 7.03 2.21
N THR A 121 -20.70 7.34 2.33
CA THR A 121 -21.21 8.17 3.43
C THR A 121 -21.59 7.30 4.61
N LEU A 122 -20.87 7.45 5.73
CA LEU A 122 -21.13 6.74 6.98
C LEU A 122 -21.79 7.69 7.98
N ILE A 123 -22.98 7.31 8.47
CA ILE A 123 -23.78 8.12 9.41
C ILE A 123 -23.91 7.36 10.71
N GLN A 124 -23.42 7.97 11.80
CA GLN A 124 -23.56 7.42 13.14
C GLN A 124 -25.03 7.24 13.52
N GLY A 125 -25.38 6.08 14.05
CA GLY A 125 -26.77 5.74 14.42
C GLY A 125 -27.63 5.24 13.25
N SER A 126 -27.07 5.16 12.04
CA SER A 126 -27.71 4.60 10.85
C SER A 126 -26.91 3.43 10.28
N ASN A 127 -25.93 3.71 9.43
CA ASN A 127 -25.13 2.68 8.78
C ASN A 127 -23.70 2.57 9.33
N LEU A 128 -23.29 3.43 10.28
CA LEU A 128 -22.05 3.33 11.03
C LEU A 128 -22.32 2.74 12.41
N LEU A 129 -22.00 1.47 12.58
CA LEU A 129 -22.20 0.74 13.85
C LEU A 129 -21.12 1.04 14.87
N GLN A 130 -19.86 1.08 14.42
CA GLN A 130 -18.71 1.38 15.28
C GLN A 130 -17.59 2.01 14.47
N VAL A 131 -16.94 3.01 15.04
CA VAL A 131 -15.69 3.58 14.54
C VAL A 131 -14.74 3.84 15.70
N ARG A 132 -13.46 3.55 15.49
CA ARG A 132 -12.38 3.94 16.41
C ARG A 132 -11.33 4.68 15.62
N LEU A 133 -11.14 5.96 15.94
CA LEU A 133 -10.09 6.80 15.35
C LEU A 133 -9.01 7.06 16.40
N ARG A 134 -7.76 6.90 16.01
CA ARG A 134 -6.60 7.19 16.86
C ARG A 134 -5.70 8.17 16.12
N ALA A 135 -5.45 9.32 16.73
CA ALA A 135 -4.41 10.25 16.32
C ALA A 135 -3.23 10.10 17.29
N ASP A 136 -2.03 9.88 16.75
CA ASP A 136 -0.83 9.63 17.54
C ASP A 136 0.32 10.48 17.01
N LEU A 137 0.97 11.26 17.90
CA LEU A 137 2.09 12.12 17.54
C LEU A 137 3.45 11.40 17.59
N ALA A 138 3.52 10.19 18.15
CA ALA A 138 4.78 9.50 18.41
C ALA A 138 5.64 9.30 17.15
N GLN A 139 5.00 9.14 15.99
CA GLN A 139 5.67 8.94 14.72
C GLN A 139 5.51 10.09 13.72
N GLN A 140 4.92 11.19 14.16
CA GLN A 140 4.83 12.39 13.32
C GLN A 140 6.20 13.08 13.25
N ARG A 141 6.45 13.74 12.15
CA ARG A 141 7.64 14.57 11.94
C ARG A 141 7.22 15.89 11.30
N SER A 142 7.85 16.97 11.70
CA SER A 142 7.66 18.29 11.07
C SER A 142 8.40 18.38 9.74
N LYS A 143 9.57 17.72 9.67
CA LYS A 143 10.45 17.69 8.50
C LYS A 143 11.25 16.39 8.50
N VAL A 144 11.55 15.87 7.32
CA VAL A 144 12.50 14.77 7.11
C VAL A 144 13.58 15.28 6.18
N VAL A 145 14.84 15.10 6.55
CA VAL A 145 16.01 15.45 5.74
C VAL A 145 16.73 14.16 5.38
N VAL A 146 17.06 13.99 4.10
CA VAL A 146 17.82 12.85 3.58
C VAL A 146 19.07 13.37 2.92
N GLY A 147 20.22 13.01 3.48
CA GLY A 147 21.53 13.33 2.91
C GLY A 147 22.15 12.14 2.20
N GLY A 148 22.95 12.40 1.17
CA GLY A 148 23.70 11.42 0.42
C GLY A 148 24.88 12.06 -0.29
N PHE A 149 25.57 11.28 -1.11
CA PHE A 149 26.65 11.77 -1.97
C PHE A 149 26.53 11.11 -3.34
N ASP A 150 26.62 11.92 -4.38
CA ASP A 150 26.65 11.45 -5.76
C ASP A 150 28.12 11.32 -6.20
N ASP A 151 28.59 10.08 -6.34
CA ASP A 151 29.96 9.79 -6.74
C ASP A 151 30.26 10.19 -8.21
N ALA A 152 29.23 10.24 -9.05
CA ALA A 152 29.40 10.57 -10.46
C ALA A 152 29.63 12.08 -10.67
N ASP A 153 28.81 12.88 -10.01
CA ASP A 153 28.89 14.34 -10.05
C ASP A 153 29.76 14.92 -8.93
N GLN A 154 30.23 14.09 -8.00
CA GLN A 154 31.04 14.47 -6.83
C GLN A 154 30.39 15.57 -5.99
N ASP A 155 29.08 15.50 -5.81
CA ASP A 155 28.30 16.48 -5.08
C ASP A 155 27.49 15.86 -3.93
N ALA A 156 27.22 16.68 -2.91
CA ALA A 156 26.38 16.27 -1.80
C ALA A 156 24.90 16.35 -2.19
N ILE A 157 24.16 15.30 -1.89
CA ILE A 157 22.71 15.27 -2.00
C ILE A 157 22.13 15.66 -0.64
N ASP A 158 21.34 16.70 -0.58
CA ASP A 158 20.61 17.12 0.62
C ASP A 158 19.16 17.48 0.23
N GLU A 159 18.26 16.52 0.46
CA GLU A 159 16.86 16.63 0.09
C GLU A 159 15.98 16.69 1.34
N ASP A 160 14.99 17.54 1.33
CA ASP A 160 14.08 17.64 2.45
C ASP A 160 12.60 17.55 2.04
N ALA A 161 11.79 17.03 2.96
CA ALA A 161 10.34 16.98 2.85
C ALA A 161 9.69 17.45 4.14
N ASP A 162 8.73 18.35 4.02
CA ASP A 162 7.93 18.85 5.11
C ASP A 162 6.43 18.55 4.93
N GLY A 163 5.57 19.22 5.68
CA GLY A 163 4.12 19.03 5.59
C GLY A 163 3.52 19.31 4.20
N SER A 164 4.21 20.01 3.31
CA SER A 164 3.75 20.26 1.94
C SER A 164 3.74 18.99 1.09
N ALA A 165 4.64 18.05 1.37
CA ALA A 165 4.73 16.78 0.65
C ALA A 165 3.47 15.93 0.80
N ILE A 166 2.72 16.09 1.88
CA ILE A 166 1.47 15.35 2.16
C ILE A 166 0.21 16.20 1.99
N ALA A 167 0.34 17.46 1.55
CA ALA A 167 -0.78 18.40 1.49
C ALA A 167 -1.91 17.91 0.59
N ALA A 168 -1.60 17.20 -0.49
CA ALA A 168 -2.60 16.63 -1.39
C ALA A 168 -3.42 15.50 -0.73
N GLU A 169 -2.84 14.77 0.22
CA GLU A 169 -3.50 13.67 0.95
C GLU A 169 -4.18 14.16 2.23
N ALA A 170 -3.67 15.21 2.85
CA ALA A 170 -4.19 15.76 4.09
C ALA A 170 -5.29 16.79 3.84
N GLN A 171 -6.51 16.32 3.63
CA GLN A 171 -7.67 17.21 3.55
C GLN A 171 -8.03 17.72 4.94
N GLY A 172 -7.64 18.93 5.26
CA GLY A 172 -7.97 19.56 6.54
C GLY A 172 -7.02 20.68 6.92
N ASN A 173 -7.43 21.50 7.91
CA ASN A 173 -6.69 22.67 8.31
C ASN A 173 -5.57 22.39 9.33
N THR A 174 -5.47 21.15 9.83
CA THR A 174 -4.47 20.80 10.85
C THR A 174 -3.98 19.37 10.65
N HIS A 175 -2.73 19.19 10.34
CA HIS A 175 -2.06 17.90 10.20
C HIS A 175 -0.95 17.73 11.24
N GLY A 176 -0.44 16.49 11.39
CA GLY A 176 0.49 16.11 12.45
C GLY A 176 1.74 17.00 12.56
N ALA A 177 2.32 17.40 11.42
CA ALA A 177 3.48 18.29 11.39
C ALA A 177 3.18 19.66 12.04
N GLN A 178 2.01 20.24 11.75
CA GLN A 178 1.59 21.52 12.37
C GLN A 178 1.31 21.38 13.87
N VAL A 179 0.75 20.23 14.30
CA VAL A 179 0.53 19.97 15.73
C VAL A 179 1.85 19.86 16.46
N LEU A 180 2.84 19.15 15.89
CA LEU A 180 4.18 19.06 16.45
C LEU A 180 4.84 20.43 16.58
N GLN A 181 4.78 21.22 15.53
CA GLN A 181 5.39 22.55 15.53
C GLN A 181 4.75 23.48 16.58
N ARG A 182 3.45 23.38 16.80
CA ARG A 182 2.77 24.16 17.85
C ARG A 182 3.09 23.69 19.26
N ALA A 183 3.31 22.39 19.45
CA ALA A 183 3.52 21.78 20.75
C ALA A 183 4.99 21.77 21.21
N PHE A 184 5.93 21.68 20.27
CA PHE A 184 7.33 21.40 20.57
C PHE A 184 8.32 22.27 19.76
N GLY A 185 7.86 23.05 18.79
CA GLY A 185 8.67 23.94 17.92
C GLY A 185 8.72 25.37 18.45
#